data_7cf5a6738a9ee34f6b21129d19c30f55
#
_entry.id   7cf5a6738a9ee34f6b21129d19c30f55
#
_cell.length_a   1.000
_cell.length_b   1.000
_cell.length_c   1.000
_cell.angle_alpha   90.00
_cell.angle_beta   90.00
_cell.angle_gamma   90.00
#
_symmetry.space_group_name_H-M   'P 1'
#
loop_
_entity.id
_entity.type
_entity.pdbx_description
1 polymer ?
#
loop_
_entity_poly.entity_id
_entity_poly.type
_entity_poly.pdbx_seq_one_letter_code
_entity_poly.pdbx_strand_id
1 'polypeptide(L)'
;MTTVVIMPGGFHPFHAGHLALYHSAQRAFPDAEVYVAATNDTAARPFPFVVKEKLAKLAGVEAGHFVQVKSPFRAEEITAQFDPQRDHLIFVRSDKDKNQPPMPGIIKKDGNPSYLQPLLGAKKIEPFSKHAYMAYLPTVEFGPGLTSATQIRTAWPTLNSKRKTALVMSLYPRTQGNEKLAQSVIKLLDAAIGTQDVAETMSISQTTANTSGAGAGMSASYQRRDNQPVDEDYLSEHRL
;
A
#
# COMPACT_ATOMS: atom_id res chain seq x y z
N MET A 1 -4.61 -0.27 -27.91
CA MET A 1 -4.28 0.80 -26.94
C MET A 1 -5.03 0.45 -25.67
N THR A 2 -4.31 0.10 -24.64
CA THR A 2 -4.84 -0.33 -23.34
C THR A 2 -4.55 0.72 -22.29
N THR A 3 -5.44 0.91 -21.34
CA THR A 3 -5.17 1.70 -20.14
C THR A 3 -4.88 0.75 -18.99
N VAL A 4 -3.70 0.90 -18.38
CA VAL A 4 -3.27 0.14 -17.23
C VAL A 4 -3.44 1.03 -15.99
N VAL A 5 -4.20 0.56 -15.03
CA VAL A 5 -4.44 1.26 -13.78
C VAL A 5 -3.76 0.48 -12.66
N ILE A 6 -2.88 1.14 -11.90
CA ILE A 6 -2.14 0.52 -10.81
C ILE A 6 -2.47 1.21 -9.49
N MET A 7 -2.87 0.43 -8.51
CA MET A 7 -3.03 0.85 -7.12
C MET A 7 -1.78 0.44 -6.32
N PRO A 8 -0.82 1.37 -6.11
CA PRO A 8 0.40 1.07 -5.38
C PRO A 8 0.19 1.13 -3.87
N GLY A 9 0.83 0.23 -3.11
CA GLY A 9 0.76 0.30 -1.66
C GLY A 9 1.53 -0.76 -0.89
N GLY A 10 1.65 -0.54 0.41
CA GLY A 10 2.30 -1.48 1.33
C GLY A 10 1.41 -2.64 1.78
N PHE A 11 0.11 -2.37 2.00
CA PHE A 11 -0.93 -3.35 2.35
C PHE A 11 -0.62 -4.22 3.59
N HIS A 12 -0.45 -3.60 4.74
CA HIS A 12 -0.11 -4.25 6.00
C HIS A 12 -1.18 -4.12 7.11
N PRO A 13 -2.29 -4.90 7.06
CA PRO A 13 -2.71 -5.84 6.02
C PRO A 13 -3.48 -5.18 4.85
N PHE A 14 -3.73 -5.93 3.77
CA PHE A 14 -4.77 -5.58 2.80
C PHE A 14 -6.14 -5.72 3.49
N HIS A 15 -7.07 -4.79 3.25
CA HIS A 15 -8.35 -4.72 3.95
C HIS A 15 -9.48 -4.15 3.08
N ALA A 16 -10.71 -4.17 3.58
CA ALA A 16 -11.91 -3.74 2.86
C ALA A 16 -11.81 -2.32 2.26
N GLY A 17 -11.14 -1.36 2.93
CA GLY A 17 -10.91 -0.02 2.37
C GLY A 17 -10.01 -0.02 1.13
N HIS A 18 -9.00 -0.90 1.08
CA HIS A 18 -8.20 -1.09 -0.12
C HIS A 18 -9.02 -1.75 -1.24
N LEU A 19 -9.87 -2.73 -0.91
CA LEU A 19 -10.79 -3.33 -1.87
C LEU A 19 -11.77 -2.31 -2.43
N ALA A 20 -12.32 -1.44 -1.58
CA ALA A 20 -13.23 -0.39 -2.02
C ALA A 20 -12.56 0.58 -3.00
N LEU A 21 -11.28 0.94 -2.75
CA LEU A 21 -10.48 1.75 -3.68
C LEU A 21 -10.23 0.99 -5.01
N TYR A 22 -9.92 -0.30 -4.94
CA TYR A 22 -9.75 -1.15 -6.12
C TYR A 22 -11.03 -1.18 -6.99
N HIS A 23 -12.20 -1.42 -6.39
CA HIS A 23 -13.48 -1.36 -7.08
C HIS A 23 -13.82 0.05 -7.59
N SER A 24 -13.42 1.10 -6.87
CA SER A 24 -13.60 2.47 -7.33
C SER A 24 -12.73 2.76 -8.55
N ALA A 25 -11.52 2.20 -8.61
CA ALA A 25 -10.67 2.29 -9.79
C ALA A 25 -11.30 1.56 -10.99
N GLN A 26 -11.83 0.34 -10.80
CA GLN A 26 -12.54 -0.40 -11.85
C GLN A 26 -13.75 0.37 -12.39
N ARG A 27 -14.52 1.03 -11.51
CA ARG A 27 -15.68 1.85 -11.94
C ARG A 27 -15.25 3.16 -12.63
N ALA A 28 -14.17 3.78 -12.17
CA ALA A 28 -13.68 5.02 -12.78
C ALA A 28 -13.02 4.79 -14.15
N PHE A 29 -12.49 3.59 -14.36
CA PHE A 29 -11.78 3.19 -15.58
C PHE A 29 -12.32 1.83 -16.09
N PRO A 30 -13.55 1.78 -16.61
CA PRO A 30 -14.23 0.50 -16.91
C PRO A 30 -13.55 -0.33 -17.99
N ASP A 31 -12.82 0.32 -18.91
CA ASP A 31 -12.10 -0.34 -20.01
C ASP A 31 -10.61 -0.58 -19.69
N ALA A 32 -10.20 -0.35 -18.44
CA ALA A 32 -8.81 -0.49 -18.03
C ALA A 32 -8.54 -1.84 -17.35
N GLU A 33 -7.30 -2.30 -17.47
CA GLU A 33 -6.79 -3.38 -16.63
C GLU A 33 -6.31 -2.81 -15.29
N VAL A 34 -6.92 -3.23 -14.19
CA VAL A 34 -6.67 -2.67 -12.84
C VAL A 34 -5.86 -3.65 -12.00
N TYR A 35 -4.69 -3.23 -11.56
CA TYR A 35 -3.77 -4.03 -10.74
C TYR A 35 -3.52 -3.39 -9.37
N VAL A 36 -3.19 -4.24 -8.40
CA VAL A 36 -2.67 -3.85 -7.09
C VAL A 36 -1.20 -4.19 -7.04
N ALA A 37 -0.32 -3.19 -6.90
CA ALA A 37 1.12 -3.36 -6.85
C ALA A 37 1.62 -3.31 -5.39
N ALA A 38 2.21 -4.41 -4.91
CA ALA A 38 2.66 -4.56 -3.54
C ALA A 38 4.13 -5.03 -3.45
N THR A 39 4.91 -4.41 -2.55
CA THR A 39 6.27 -4.88 -2.26
C THR A 39 6.28 -6.07 -1.31
N ASN A 40 7.41 -6.80 -1.27
CA ASN A 40 7.69 -7.82 -0.26
C ASN A 40 8.63 -7.27 0.83
N ASP A 41 8.46 -6.01 1.23
CA ASP A 41 9.24 -5.42 2.31
C ASP A 41 8.72 -5.94 3.67
N THR A 42 9.55 -6.76 4.32
CA THR A 42 9.28 -7.33 5.66
C THR A 42 10.24 -6.79 6.72
N ALA A 43 11.21 -5.95 6.34
CA ALA A 43 12.19 -5.41 7.28
C ALA A 43 11.55 -4.44 8.30
N ALA A 44 10.59 -3.64 7.83
CA ALA A 44 9.90 -2.64 8.67
C ALA A 44 8.41 -2.96 8.90
N ARG A 45 7.87 -4.04 8.29
CA ARG A 45 6.42 -4.30 8.30
C ARG A 45 6.11 -5.81 8.30
N PRO A 46 5.07 -6.25 9.04
CA PRO A 46 4.95 -7.66 9.44
C PRO A 46 4.44 -8.63 8.36
N PHE A 47 3.90 -8.13 7.22
CA PHE A 47 3.23 -9.02 6.25
C PHE A 47 4.09 -9.27 5.02
N PRO A 48 4.60 -10.51 4.81
CA PRO A 48 5.23 -10.90 3.56
C PRO A 48 4.21 -10.91 2.41
N PHE A 49 4.70 -10.79 1.17
CA PHE A 49 3.85 -10.68 -0.02
C PHE A 49 2.80 -11.79 -0.12
N VAL A 50 3.20 -13.03 0.11
CA VAL A 50 2.30 -14.21 0.06
C VAL A 50 1.09 -14.06 0.99
N VAL A 51 1.28 -13.48 2.18
CA VAL A 51 0.18 -13.24 3.12
C VAL A 51 -0.70 -12.10 2.63
N LYS A 52 -0.09 -11.01 2.12
CA LYS A 52 -0.85 -9.88 1.54
C LYS A 52 -1.72 -10.33 0.37
N GLU A 53 -1.17 -11.13 -0.54
CA GLU A 53 -1.89 -11.69 -1.68
C GLU A 53 -3.08 -12.56 -1.24
N LYS A 54 -2.86 -13.45 -0.27
CA LYS A 54 -3.93 -14.27 0.30
C LYS A 54 -5.05 -13.41 0.90
N LEU A 55 -4.71 -12.39 1.66
CA LEU A 55 -5.68 -11.47 2.25
C LEU A 55 -6.42 -10.65 1.18
N ALA A 56 -5.73 -10.19 0.14
CA ALA A 56 -6.34 -9.48 -0.97
C ALA A 56 -7.34 -10.35 -1.75
N LYS A 57 -6.99 -11.61 -2.02
CA LYS A 57 -7.90 -12.60 -2.64
C LYS A 57 -9.12 -12.88 -1.76
N LEU A 58 -8.94 -12.98 -0.43
CA LEU A 58 -10.04 -13.18 0.51
C LEU A 58 -10.93 -11.93 0.65
N ALA A 59 -10.36 -10.74 0.48
CA ALA A 59 -11.12 -9.52 0.37
C ALA A 59 -11.98 -9.48 -0.90
N GLY A 60 -11.46 -9.93 -2.04
CA GLY A 60 -12.19 -9.96 -3.31
C GLY A 60 -11.39 -9.53 -4.53
N VAL A 61 -10.09 -9.25 -4.41
CA VAL A 61 -9.23 -8.98 -5.57
C VAL A 61 -9.14 -10.22 -6.45
N GLU A 62 -9.23 -10.02 -7.74
CA GLU A 62 -9.18 -11.08 -8.74
C GLU A 62 -7.80 -11.74 -8.82
N ALA A 63 -7.78 -13.01 -9.22
CA ALA A 63 -6.54 -13.74 -9.41
C ALA A 63 -5.67 -13.09 -10.50
N GLY A 64 -4.38 -12.92 -10.22
CA GLY A 64 -3.44 -12.26 -11.14
C GLY A 64 -3.39 -10.74 -11.04
N HIS A 65 -4.36 -10.09 -10.38
CA HIS A 65 -4.42 -8.64 -10.25
C HIS A 65 -3.75 -8.09 -8.98
N PHE A 66 -3.27 -8.94 -8.09
CA PHE A 66 -2.41 -8.55 -6.96
C PHE A 66 -0.99 -9.00 -7.25
N VAL A 67 -0.09 -8.07 -7.58
CA VAL A 67 1.22 -8.37 -8.15
C VAL A 67 2.34 -7.92 -7.23
N GLN A 68 3.33 -8.79 -7.02
CA GLN A 68 4.56 -8.42 -6.33
C GLN A 68 5.43 -7.56 -7.25
N VAL A 69 5.86 -6.41 -6.74
CA VAL A 69 6.73 -5.49 -7.45
C VAL A 69 7.91 -5.07 -6.59
N LYS A 70 9.02 -4.71 -7.22
CA LYS A 70 10.19 -4.13 -6.53
C LYS A 70 9.92 -2.68 -6.13
N SER A 71 9.30 -1.91 -7.02
CA SER A 71 8.96 -0.51 -6.81
C SER A 71 7.49 -0.26 -7.18
N PRO A 72 6.63 0.16 -6.22
CA PRO A 72 5.19 0.31 -6.48
C PRO A 72 4.85 1.35 -7.56
N PHE A 73 5.66 2.39 -7.71
CA PHE A 73 5.45 3.46 -8.69
C PHE A 73 6.22 3.28 -10.01
N ARG A 74 6.99 2.21 -10.11
CA ARG A 74 7.54 1.75 -11.41
C ARG A 74 6.76 0.56 -11.93
N ALA A 75 6.48 -0.39 -11.04
CA ALA A 75 5.66 -1.58 -11.28
C ALA A 75 6.02 -2.31 -12.60
N GLU A 76 7.32 -2.46 -12.87
CA GLU A 76 7.84 -3.04 -14.09
C GLU A 76 7.31 -4.45 -14.34
N GLU A 77 7.07 -5.21 -13.26
CA GLU A 77 6.50 -6.55 -13.31
C GLU A 77 5.07 -6.57 -13.88
N ILE A 78 4.39 -5.42 -13.86
CA ILE A 78 3.08 -5.23 -14.48
C ILE A 78 3.26 -4.61 -15.87
N THR A 79 3.99 -3.48 -15.95
CA THR A 79 4.07 -2.68 -17.18
C THR A 79 4.84 -3.37 -18.32
N ALA A 80 5.71 -4.35 -18.02
CA ALA A 80 6.42 -5.13 -19.03
C ALA A 80 5.50 -5.94 -19.98
N GLN A 81 4.23 -6.09 -19.63
CA GLN A 81 3.22 -6.79 -20.46
C GLN A 81 2.54 -5.86 -21.48
N PHE A 82 2.81 -4.58 -21.45
CA PHE A 82 2.15 -3.53 -22.22
C PHE A 82 3.12 -2.77 -23.12
N ASP A 83 2.60 -2.14 -24.17
CA ASP A 83 3.39 -1.38 -25.14
C ASP A 83 3.60 0.07 -24.65
N PRO A 84 4.82 0.46 -24.23
CA PRO A 84 5.09 1.79 -23.70
C PRO A 84 4.86 2.92 -24.70
N GLN A 85 4.89 2.65 -26.01
CA GLN A 85 4.67 3.66 -27.04
C GLN A 85 3.18 3.87 -27.37
N ARG A 86 2.31 3.00 -26.90
CA ARG A 86 0.89 2.99 -27.26
C ARG A 86 -0.04 3.04 -26.07
N ASP A 87 0.30 2.32 -25.00
CA ASP A 87 -0.61 2.11 -23.88
C ASP A 87 -0.43 3.19 -22.80
N HIS A 88 -1.45 3.39 -21.96
CA HIS A 88 -1.49 4.43 -20.95
C HIS A 88 -1.29 3.84 -19.55
N LEU A 89 -0.65 4.60 -18.66
CA LEU A 89 -0.41 4.21 -17.27
C LEU A 89 -1.01 5.24 -16.31
N ILE A 90 -1.87 4.77 -15.42
CA ILE A 90 -2.50 5.58 -14.40
C ILE A 90 -2.27 4.93 -13.03
N PHE A 91 -1.65 5.67 -12.12
CA PHE A 91 -1.58 5.29 -10.71
C PHE A 91 -2.79 5.84 -9.98
N VAL A 92 -3.40 5.02 -9.12
CA VAL A 92 -4.57 5.42 -8.32
C VAL A 92 -4.23 5.38 -6.84
N ARG A 93 -4.51 6.47 -6.12
CA ARG A 93 -4.40 6.56 -4.67
C ARG A 93 -5.70 7.10 -4.07
N SER A 94 -5.85 6.91 -2.77
CA SER A 94 -6.91 7.58 -2.01
C SER A 94 -6.65 9.09 -1.95
N ASP A 95 -7.71 9.88 -1.95
CA ASP A 95 -7.65 11.35 -1.84
C ASP A 95 -6.98 11.83 -0.54
N LYS A 96 -7.04 11.05 0.54
CA LYS A 96 -6.30 11.31 1.78
C LYS A 96 -4.76 11.32 1.61
N ASP A 97 -4.27 10.67 0.55
CA ASP A 97 -2.84 10.53 0.26
C ASP A 97 -2.33 11.60 -0.72
N LYS A 98 -3.12 12.62 -1.06
CA LYS A 98 -2.76 13.67 -2.03
C LYS A 98 -1.47 14.41 -1.69
N ASN A 99 -1.15 14.54 -0.41
CA ASN A 99 0.02 15.25 0.08
C ASN A 99 1.20 14.32 0.41
N GLN A 100 1.14 13.06 -0.02
CA GLN A 100 2.20 12.10 0.20
C GLN A 100 3.00 11.83 -1.09
N PRO A 101 4.35 11.76 -1.03
CA PRO A 101 5.16 11.41 -2.20
C PRO A 101 4.80 10.03 -2.78
N PRO A 102 5.02 9.87 -4.10
CA PRO A 102 5.43 10.86 -5.06
C PRO A 102 4.28 11.82 -5.44
N MET A 103 4.61 13.10 -5.60
CA MET A 103 3.66 14.13 -6.01
C MET A 103 3.64 14.25 -7.54
N PRO A 104 2.46 14.27 -8.20
CA PRO A 104 2.38 14.46 -9.64
C PRO A 104 2.59 15.93 -10.02
N GLY A 105 3.06 16.17 -11.25
CA GLY A 105 3.13 17.50 -11.84
C GLY A 105 4.30 18.37 -11.34
N ILE A 106 5.30 17.79 -10.71
CA ILE A 106 6.50 18.51 -10.29
C ILE A 106 7.29 18.95 -11.53
N ILE A 107 7.86 20.14 -11.49
CA ILE A 107 8.80 20.62 -12.48
C ILE A 107 10.21 20.28 -12.01
N LYS A 108 10.96 19.58 -12.83
CA LYS A 108 12.36 19.20 -12.57
C LYS A 108 13.28 20.42 -12.58
N LYS A 109 14.49 20.25 -12.07
CA LYS A 109 15.54 21.31 -12.06
C LYS A 109 15.89 21.84 -13.47
N ASP A 110 15.73 21.00 -14.50
CA ASP A 110 15.95 21.35 -15.90
C ASP A 110 14.76 22.09 -16.56
N GLY A 111 13.70 22.38 -15.80
CA GLY A 111 12.48 23.06 -16.29
C GLY A 111 11.48 22.12 -16.98
N ASN A 112 11.80 20.83 -17.14
CA ASN A 112 10.90 19.86 -17.73
C ASN A 112 9.87 19.33 -16.72
N PRO A 113 8.67 18.93 -17.16
CA PRO A 113 7.73 18.25 -16.27
C PRO A 113 8.27 16.89 -15.81
N SER A 114 7.94 16.48 -14.59
CA SER A 114 8.23 15.14 -14.10
C SER A 114 7.50 14.07 -14.93
N TYR A 115 7.95 12.82 -14.83
CA TYR A 115 7.28 11.71 -15.52
C TYR A 115 5.85 11.51 -15.05
N LEU A 116 5.60 11.67 -13.74
CA LEU A 116 4.28 11.52 -13.13
C LEU A 116 3.50 12.83 -13.21
N GLN A 117 2.39 12.82 -13.94
CA GLN A 117 1.52 13.98 -14.17
C GLN A 117 0.17 13.81 -13.46
N PRO A 118 -0.51 14.90 -13.06
CA PRO A 118 -1.88 14.81 -12.57
C PRO A 118 -2.81 14.40 -13.73
N LEU A 119 -3.70 13.43 -13.46
CA LEU A 119 -4.71 13.05 -14.46
C LEU A 119 -5.79 14.13 -14.60
N LEU A 120 -6.19 14.73 -13.46
CA LEU A 120 -7.17 15.81 -13.47
C LEU A 120 -6.61 17.05 -14.19
N GLY A 121 -7.32 17.48 -15.22
CA GLY A 121 -6.91 18.62 -16.07
C GLY A 121 -6.00 18.23 -17.26
N ALA A 122 -5.64 16.97 -17.40
CA ALA A 122 -4.92 16.50 -18.58
C ALA A 122 -5.80 16.62 -19.84
N LYS A 123 -5.36 17.41 -20.81
CA LYS A 123 -6.08 17.59 -22.09
C LYS A 123 -6.05 16.33 -22.95
N LYS A 124 -5.01 15.52 -22.81
CA LYS A 124 -4.77 14.29 -23.52
C LYS A 124 -3.92 13.38 -22.64
N ILE A 125 -4.26 12.10 -22.57
CA ILE A 125 -3.41 11.09 -21.95
C ILE A 125 -2.41 10.62 -23.00
N GLU A 126 -1.14 10.68 -22.67
CA GLU A 126 -0.06 10.23 -23.55
C GLU A 126 0.39 8.81 -23.18
N PRO A 127 1.04 8.08 -24.12
CA PRO A 127 1.61 6.79 -23.83
C PRO A 127 2.61 6.84 -22.65
N PHE A 128 2.72 5.73 -21.91
CA PHE A 128 3.53 5.72 -20.68
C PHE A 128 5.05 5.74 -20.93
N SER A 129 5.51 5.63 -22.18
CA SER A 129 6.88 6.00 -22.53
C SER A 129 7.19 7.49 -22.28
N LYS A 130 6.17 8.36 -22.26
CA LYS A 130 6.31 9.79 -22.01
C LYS A 130 5.92 10.17 -20.60
N HIS A 131 4.71 9.80 -20.17
CA HIS A 131 4.14 10.14 -18.87
C HIS A 131 3.30 9.02 -18.30
N ALA A 132 3.40 8.82 -16.98
CA ALA A 132 2.35 8.19 -16.19
C ALA A 132 1.49 9.26 -15.54
N TYR A 133 0.28 8.89 -15.15
CA TYR A 133 -0.68 9.82 -14.55
C TYR A 133 -1.09 9.38 -13.15
N MET A 134 -1.40 10.34 -12.28
CA MET A 134 -1.91 10.08 -10.94
C MET A 134 -3.38 10.50 -10.86
N ALA A 135 -4.24 9.59 -10.43
CA ALA A 135 -5.62 9.85 -10.08
C ALA A 135 -5.83 9.65 -8.57
N TYR A 136 -6.60 10.54 -7.97
CA TYR A 136 -7.02 10.40 -6.58
C TYR A 136 -8.51 10.11 -6.54
N LEU A 137 -8.88 9.01 -5.88
CA LEU A 137 -10.27 8.60 -5.72
C LEU A 137 -10.72 8.77 -4.27
N PRO A 138 -12.03 8.99 -4.04
CA PRO A 138 -12.56 9.18 -2.71
C PRO A 138 -12.19 8.04 -1.74
N THR A 139 -11.84 8.39 -0.53
CA THR A 139 -11.61 7.43 0.55
C THR A 139 -12.94 6.79 0.95
N VAL A 140 -12.95 5.46 1.05
CA VAL A 140 -14.10 4.72 1.56
C VAL A 140 -13.78 4.24 2.97
N GLU A 141 -14.62 4.63 3.93
CA GLU A 141 -14.55 4.10 5.29
C GLU A 141 -15.04 2.65 5.34
N PHE A 142 -14.43 1.85 6.21
CA PHE A 142 -14.79 0.45 6.37
C PHE A 142 -14.80 0.06 7.85
N GLY A 143 -15.84 -0.66 8.25
CA GLY A 143 -16.00 -1.14 9.61
C GLY A 143 -16.26 -0.03 10.64
N PRO A 144 -16.60 -0.37 11.86
CA PRO A 144 -16.88 0.61 12.91
C PRO A 144 -15.59 1.28 13.39
N GLY A 145 -15.33 2.50 12.88
CA GLY A 145 -14.26 3.37 13.33
C GLY A 145 -12.84 3.01 12.87
N LEU A 146 -12.66 2.02 11.98
CA LEU A 146 -11.36 1.66 11.44
C LEU A 146 -11.21 2.20 10.01
N THR A 147 -10.20 3.04 9.78
CA THR A 147 -9.96 3.68 8.47
C THR A 147 -8.59 3.37 7.87
N SER A 148 -7.74 2.61 8.60
CA SER A 148 -6.39 2.32 8.13
C SER A 148 -5.83 0.98 8.63
N ALA A 149 -4.88 0.43 7.89
CA ALA A 149 -4.13 -0.77 8.29
C ALA A 149 -3.37 -0.58 9.61
N THR A 150 -2.91 0.63 9.91
CA THR A 150 -2.25 0.95 11.19
C THR A 150 -3.22 0.79 12.35
N GLN A 151 -4.42 1.33 12.24
CA GLN A 151 -5.45 1.16 13.29
C GLN A 151 -5.80 -0.31 13.51
N ILE A 152 -5.86 -1.12 12.43
CA ILE A 152 -6.07 -2.57 12.56
C ILE A 152 -4.93 -3.19 13.37
N ARG A 153 -3.68 -2.91 13.05
CA ARG A 153 -2.52 -3.46 13.77
C ARG A 153 -2.49 -3.04 15.24
N THR A 154 -2.79 -1.77 15.53
CA THR A 154 -2.83 -1.24 16.90
C THR A 154 -3.96 -1.86 17.72
N ALA A 155 -5.15 -2.02 17.14
CA ALA A 155 -6.29 -2.57 17.87
C ALA A 155 -6.22 -4.10 18.02
N TRP A 156 -5.62 -4.81 17.08
CA TRP A 156 -5.63 -6.27 16.98
C TRP A 156 -5.20 -7.01 18.27
N PRO A 157 -4.10 -6.66 18.95
CA PRO A 157 -3.66 -7.35 20.18
C PRO A 157 -4.67 -7.24 21.33
N THR A 158 -5.46 -6.17 21.36
CA THR A 158 -6.43 -5.90 22.45
C THR A 158 -7.79 -6.57 22.23
N LEU A 159 -8.03 -7.14 21.04
CA LEU A 159 -9.30 -7.76 20.69
C LEU A 159 -9.41 -9.17 21.26
N ASN A 160 -10.55 -9.50 21.87
CA ASN A 160 -10.89 -10.88 22.19
C ASN A 160 -11.30 -11.68 20.95
N SER A 161 -11.34 -13.02 21.05
CA SER A 161 -11.66 -13.91 19.94
C SER A 161 -12.94 -13.56 19.18
N LYS A 162 -14.01 -13.20 19.88
CA LYS A 162 -15.29 -12.81 19.27
C LYS A 162 -15.15 -11.54 18.41
N ARG A 163 -14.44 -10.53 18.92
CA ARG A 163 -14.19 -9.27 18.20
C ARG A 163 -13.24 -9.48 17.03
N LYS A 164 -12.19 -10.31 17.17
CA LYS A 164 -11.32 -10.70 16.07
C LYS A 164 -12.11 -11.37 14.95
N THR A 165 -12.98 -12.32 15.26
CA THR A 165 -13.83 -12.98 14.26
C THR A 165 -14.74 -11.98 13.55
N ALA A 166 -15.43 -11.12 14.29
CA ALA A 166 -16.29 -10.09 13.71
C ALA A 166 -15.52 -9.13 12.79
N LEU A 167 -14.33 -8.70 13.20
CA LEU A 167 -13.47 -7.83 12.40
C LEU A 167 -13.00 -8.55 11.13
N VAL A 168 -12.54 -9.79 11.21
CA VAL A 168 -12.11 -10.57 10.04
C VAL A 168 -13.26 -10.73 9.04
N MET A 169 -14.47 -11.06 9.49
CA MET A 169 -15.64 -11.18 8.61
C MET A 169 -16.02 -9.85 7.95
N SER A 170 -15.79 -8.73 8.62
CA SER A 170 -15.97 -7.40 8.04
C SER A 170 -14.91 -7.03 7.01
N LEU A 171 -13.64 -7.35 7.28
CA LEU A 171 -12.52 -7.00 6.41
C LEU A 171 -12.40 -7.90 5.17
N TYR A 172 -12.85 -9.16 5.29
CA TYR A 172 -12.68 -10.20 4.28
C TYR A 172 -14.03 -10.90 4.00
N PRO A 173 -14.88 -10.35 3.14
CA PRO A 173 -16.23 -10.86 2.89
C PRO A 173 -16.30 -12.36 2.54
N ARG A 174 -15.30 -12.91 1.89
CA ARG A 174 -15.22 -14.35 1.57
C ARG A 174 -15.11 -15.26 2.80
N THR A 175 -14.86 -14.70 3.98
CA THR A 175 -14.86 -15.46 5.24
C THR A 175 -16.25 -15.54 5.88
N GLN A 176 -17.21 -14.74 5.42
CA GLN A 176 -18.58 -14.76 5.95
C GLN A 176 -19.24 -16.12 5.73
N GLY A 177 -19.86 -16.65 6.76
CA GLY A 177 -20.45 -18.00 6.73
C GLY A 177 -19.44 -19.14 6.75
N ASN A 178 -18.12 -18.86 6.79
CA ASN A 178 -17.07 -19.87 6.83
C ASN A 178 -16.14 -19.63 8.05
N GLU A 179 -16.55 -20.17 9.20
CA GLU A 179 -15.81 -19.97 10.46
C GLU A 179 -14.39 -20.54 10.41
N LYS A 180 -14.18 -21.70 9.77
CA LYS A 180 -12.84 -22.31 9.62
C LYS A 180 -11.90 -21.37 8.84
N LEU A 181 -12.41 -20.74 7.79
CA LEU A 181 -11.64 -19.79 7.00
C LEU A 181 -11.35 -18.51 7.81
N ALA A 182 -12.35 -17.99 8.54
CA ALA A 182 -12.15 -16.85 9.43
C ALA A 182 -11.08 -17.12 10.49
N GLN A 183 -11.09 -18.30 11.13
CA GLN A 183 -10.07 -18.72 12.09
C GLN A 183 -8.68 -18.85 11.44
N SER A 184 -8.59 -19.31 10.19
CA SER A 184 -7.32 -19.34 9.45
C SER A 184 -6.76 -17.94 9.22
N VAL A 185 -7.61 -16.96 8.92
CA VAL A 185 -7.20 -15.55 8.77
C VAL A 185 -6.77 -14.97 10.11
N ILE A 186 -7.51 -15.24 11.19
CA ILE A 186 -7.13 -14.81 12.55
C ILE A 186 -5.71 -15.30 12.88
N LYS A 187 -5.41 -16.58 12.66
CA LYS A 187 -4.06 -17.13 12.88
C LYS A 187 -2.97 -16.45 12.06
N LEU A 188 -3.27 -16.07 10.80
CA LEU A 188 -2.33 -15.32 9.97
C LEU A 188 -2.06 -13.92 10.53
N LEU A 189 -3.11 -13.22 10.99
CA LEU A 189 -2.99 -11.90 11.58
C LEU A 189 -2.29 -11.95 12.95
N ASP A 190 -2.63 -12.92 13.79
CA ASP A 190 -1.95 -13.15 15.08
C ASP A 190 -0.46 -13.40 14.91
N ALA A 191 -0.09 -14.26 13.97
CA ALA A 191 1.32 -14.58 13.69
C ALA A 191 2.10 -13.37 13.19
N ALA A 192 1.50 -12.56 12.29
CA ALA A 192 2.18 -11.42 11.70
C ALA A 192 2.28 -10.23 12.68
N ILE A 193 1.19 -9.91 13.38
CA ILE A 193 1.14 -8.75 14.29
C ILE A 193 1.89 -9.06 15.59
N GLY A 194 1.76 -10.26 16.14
CA GLY A 194 2.48 -10.67 17.34
C GLY A 194 4.01 -10.72 17.15
N THR A 195 4.48 -11.00 15.95
CA THR A 195 5.91 -10.94 15.62
C THR A 195 6.45 -9.52 15.73
N GLN A 196 5.65 -8.51 15.38
CA GLN A 196 6.05 -7.11 15.48
C GLN A 196 6.16 -6.64 16.93
N ASP A 197 5.22 -7.05 17.80
CA ASP A 197 5.22 -6.70 19.22
C ASP A 197 6.48 -7.25 19.93
N VAL A 198 6.88 -8.49 19.60
CA VAL A 198 8.11 -9.08 20.15
C VAL A 198 9.36 -8.33 19.70
N ALA A 199 9.43 -7.89 18.45
CA ALA A 199 10.57 -7.13 17.95
C ALA A 199 10.67 -5.74 18.61
N GLU A 200 9.54 -5.04 18.79
CA GLU A 200 9.51 -3.76 19.49
C GLU A 200 9.88 -3.91 20.98
N THR A 201 9.37 -4.93 21.66
CA THR A 201 9.69 -5.20 23.06
C THR A 201 11.18 -5.55 23.25
N MET A 202 11.76 -6.34 22.36
CA MET A 202 13.21 -6.65 22.40
C MET A 202 14.07 -5.42 22.14
N SER A 203 13.68 -4.54 21.21
CA SER A 203 14.37 -3.29 20.94
C SER A 203 14.39 -2.35 22.17
N ILE A 204 13.25 -2.21 22.85
CA ILE A 204 13.13 -1.40 24.08
C ILE A 204 13.98 -2.01 25.21
N SER A 205 13.97 -3.33 25.37
CA SER A 205 14.74 -4.01 26.41
C SER A 205 16.26 -3.90 26.21
N GLN A 206 16.74 -3.91 24.97
CA GLN A 206 18.15 -3.69 24.66
C GLN A 206 18.59 -2.24 24.92
N THR A 207 17.70 -1.25 24.67
CA THR A 207 18.00 0.15 24.94
C THR A 207 18.07 0.44 26.45
N THR A 208 17.25 -0.22 27.27
CA THR A 208 17.26 -0.03 28.72
C THR A 208 18.43 -0.74 29.42
N ALA A 209 18.95 -1.84 28.85
CA ALA A 209 20.11 -2.55 29.43
C ALA A 209 21.43 -1.80 29.24
N ASN A 210 21.56 -0.89 28.28
CA ASN A 210 22.78 -0.12 28.02
C ASN A 210 22.83 1.26 28.72
N THR A 211 21.82 1.65 29.51
CA THR A 211 21.76 2.96 30.17
C THR A 211 22.09 2.94 31.68
N SER A 212 22.62 1.85 32.21
CA SER A 212 23.13 1.84 33.59
C SER A 212 24.59 2.24 33.68
N GLY A 213 24.95 3.42 33.18
CA GLY A 213 26.28 3.99 33.26
C GLY A 213 26.35 5.43 32.78
N ALA A 214 26.40 6.36 33.75
CA ALA A 214 26.74 7.78 33.63
C ALA A 214 25.73 8.73 32.92
N GLY A 215 25.31 9.73 33.70
CA GLY A 215 24.31 10.75 33.42
C GLY A 215 24.67 11.77 32.35
N ALA A 216 23.67 12.44 31.97
CA ALA A 216 23.46 13.79 31.48
C ALA A 216 22.50 13.79 30.33
N GLY A 217 21.45 14.61 30.47
CA GLY A 217 20.29 14.64 29.58
C GLY A 217 20.61 15.08 28.16
N MET A 218 19.88 14.48 27.24
CA MET A 218 19.49 15.07 25.95
C MET A 218 18.21 14.39 25.47
N SER A 219 17.18 15.18 25.27
CA SER A 219 15.93 14.77 24.67
C SER A 219 16.18 14.33 23.23
N ALA A 220 16.06 13.03 22.95
CA ALA A 220 16.07 12.53 21.59
C ALA A 220 14.67 12.69 21.01
N SER A 221 14.51 13.68 20.12
CA SER A 221 13.35 13.81 19.25
C SER A 221 13.30 12.61 18.31
N TYR A 222 12.23 11.84 18.40
CA TYR A 222 11.92 10.71 17.51
C TYR A 222 11.61 11.25 16.11
N GLN A 223 12.60 11.29 15.22
CA GLN A 223 12.34 11.50 13.80
C GLN A 223 11.92 10.18 13.17
N ARG A 224 10.66 10.12 12.74
CA ARG A 224 10.15 9.03 11.91
C ARG A 224 10.97 8.96 10.63
N ARG A 225 11.61 7.83 10.39
CA ARG A 225 12.30 7.52 9.12
C ARG A 225 11.35 7.18 7.96
N ASP A 226 10.05 7.42 8.10
CA ASP A 226 9.05 7.11 7.08
C ASP A 226 8.91 8.18 5.98
N ASN A 227 9.71 9.25 6.02
CA ASN A 227 9.69 10.37 5.06
C ASN A 227 11.04 10.54 4.34
N GLN A 228 11.61 9.47 3.83
CA GLN A 228 12.58 9.66 2.75
C GLN A 228 11.76 10.01 1.49
N PRO A 229 11.97 11.19 0.90
CA PRO A 229 11.38 11.49 -0.39
C PRO A 229 11.85 10.42 -1.37
N VAL A 230 10.92 9.83 -2.12
CA VAL A 230 11.27 9.00 -3.26
C VAL A 230 12.03 9.94 -4.20
N ASP A 231 13.31 9.65 -4.39
CA ASP A 231 14.19 10.49 -5.20
C ASP A 231 13.60 10.56 -6.62
N GLU A 232 13.17 11.74 -7.04
CA GLU A 232 12.56 11.91 -8.36
C GLU A 232 13.57 11.63 -9.48
N ASP A 233 14.86 11.81 -9.19
CA ASP A 233 15.95 11.42 -10.06
C ASP A 233 15.94 9.89 -10.26
N TYR A 234 15.52 9.11 -9.28
CA TYR A 234 15.35 7.66 -9.38
C TYR A 234 14.31 7.25 -10.43
N LEU A 235 13.23 8.04 -10.60
CA LEU A 235 12.23 7.82 -11.65
C LEU A 235 12.67 8.31 -13.02
N SER A 236 13.66 9.23 -13.09
CA SER A 236 14.13 9.80 -14.34
C SER A 236 15.34 9.08 -14.96
N GLU A 237 16.21 8.46 -14.15
CA GLU A 237 17.42 7.82 -14.62
C GLU A 237 17.22 6.44 -15.28
N HIS A 238 16.02 5.84 -15.12
CA HIS A 238 15.74 4.50 -15.61
C HIS A 238 14.57 4.50 -16.60
N ARG A 239 14.60 5.41 -17.57
CA ARG A 239 13.76 5.30 -18.78
C ARG A 239 14.14 4.05 -19.57
N LEU A 240 13.16 3.21 -19.86
CA LEU A 240 13.23 2.29 -20.99
C LEU A 240 13.12 3.06 -22.29
#